data_622d5d91e0c6421db1b0bb227f0c1d70
#
_entry.id   622d5d91e0c6421db1b0bb227f0c1d70
#
_cell.length_a   1.000
_cell.length_b   1.000
_cell.length_c   1.000
_cell.angle_alpha   90.00
_cell.angle_beta   90.00
_cell.angle_gamma   90.00
#
_symmetry.space_group_name_H-M   'P 1'
#
loop_
_entity.id
_entity.type
_entity.pdbx_description
1 polymer ?
#
loop_
_entity_poly.entity_id
_entity_poly.type
_entity_poly.pdbx_seq_one_letter_code
_entity_poly.pdbx_strand_id
1 'polypeptide(L)'
;MSVASSSKSKKMDNVNNKEEKIYEKWECFHNWVHCICIVTFDLELGQAIEAIYPGHIMLSEQERSNVCYLAFPDSNSGCMGDTQYHVRIRQNGAVVQDTKALKEYDRRSPPFLQCDKDYYWGYVYFRQVKDKSLPRGYFQKSIVIITKLPFVNLFGELCALIAPEFFEVGSAVMEAIVREIDQWPPPVPGQIVHLPLIGVLFQTYIPNQNYKSTVPTIAAIDHAPNFHATRRLILTSAYEGDMFRSLASVVSYVHLLWELVLLSEPIVVMAGSPTGCSEMVQALIAMIAPLKYCADQRPYFTIHDSEFKEYTTDAPSPPAVILGVTNPFFAKTLQHWPHIIRISNGSSNENQKYKIKKSENLKVLDSKPGVYTQYKPFLQKDKTILKKLFRGIQTKRPGEVQTALLKRHLIELTESFMIPLERYIATLMPLQKDISPFKATPIPELFNPDDFFATLSSAGPQLTTGIKGDWVGLYRRFFRSPNFSGWFHTRYTELSQKLQVIQLEALSQADLKTWVQGKQEVELVDMVLRIRQKLEKTYIDEVPIGKSVKEKLQERINDITHTLPDDLKDILNHES
;
A
#
# COMPACT_ATOMS: atom_id res chain seq x y z
N MET A 1 13.74 -45.27 -19.64
CA MET A 1 13.77 -44.06 -18.76
C MET A 1 12.54 -43.12 -18.93
N SER A 2 11.35 -43.60 -19.29
CA SER A 2 10.16 -42.76 -19.56
C SER A 2 8.97 -42.96 -18.59
N VAL A 3 9.11 -43.84 -17.58
CA VAL A 3 8.00 -44.09 -16.63
C VAL A 3 8.13 -43.30 -15.33
N ALA A 4 9.31 -42.74 -15.01
CA ALA A 4 9.55 -41.98 -13.78
C ALA A 4 9.14 -40.50 -13.85
N SER A 5 8.99 -39.93 -15.05
CA SER A 5 8.57 -38.51 -15.23
C SER A 5 7.04 -38.31 -15.12
N SER A 6 6.26 -39.32 -15.55
CA SER A 6 4.79 -39.27 -15.51
C SER A 6 4.21 -39.37 -14.08
N SER A 7 4.92 -40.08 -13.16
CA SER A 7 4.46 -40.18 -11.77
C SER A 7 4.76 -38.98 -10.91
N LYS A 8 5.81 -38.22 -11.23
CA LYS A 8 6.12 -36.93 -10.55
C LYS A 8 5.15 -35.81 -10.96
N SER A 9 4.79 -35.70 -12.24
CA SER A 9 3.81 -34.75 -12.73
C SER A 9 2.43 -34.98 -12.10
N LYS A 10 1.90 -36.21 -12.12
CA LYS A 10 0.61 -36.54 -11.49
C LYS A 10 0.59 -36.37 -9.96
N LYS A 11 1.73 -36.47 -9.26
CA LYS A 11 1.80 -36.16 -7.84
C LYS A 11 1.78 -34.65 -7.59
N MET A 12 2.44 -33.86 -8.43
CA MET A 12 2.43 -32.39 -8.35
C MET A 12 1.04 -31.82 -8.65
N ASP A 13 0.37 -32.33 -9.69
CA ASP A 13 -0.99 -31.92 -10.05
C ASP A 13 -2.03 -32.28 -8.96
N ASN A 14 -1.85 -33.40 -8.26
CA ASN A 14 -2.72 -33.80 -7.15
C ASN A 14 -2.47 -33.01 -5.86
N VAL A 15 -1.26 -32.52 -5.63
CA VAL A 15 -0.94 -31.64 -4.49
C VAL A 15 -1.50 -30.25 -4.75
N ASN A 16 -1.28 -29.68 -5.92
CA ASN A 16 -1.84 -28.38 -6.32
C ASN A 16 -3.37 -28.37 -6.26
N ASN A 17 -4.04 -29.41 -6.75
CA ASN A 17 -5.50 -29.54 -6.68
C ASN A 17 -6.06 -29.67 -5.25
N LYS A 18 -5.27 -30.22 -4.30
CA LYS A 18 -5.65 -30.28 -2.89
C LYS A 18 -5.46 -28.94 -2.21
N GLU A 19 -4.39 -28.25 -2.50
CA GLU A 19 -4.10 -26.93 -1.96
C GLU A 19 -5.13 -25.90 -2.47
N GLU A 20 -5.45 -25.88 -3.77
CA GLU A 20 -6.51 -25.04 -4.33
C GLU A 20 -7.87 -25.26 -3.64
N LYS A 21 -8.30 -26.51 -3.43
CA LYS A 21 -9.55 -26.82 -2.74
C LYS A 21 -9.57 -26.40 -1.26
N ILE A 22 -8.42 -26.39 -0.59
CA ILE A 22 -8.31 -25.92 0.80
C ILE A 22 -8.39 -24.38 0.83
N TYR A 23 -7.75 -23.70 -0.12
CA TYR A 23 -7.84 -22.25 -0.25
C TYR A 23 -9.26 -21.78 -0.59
N GLU A 24 -9.97 -22.47 -1.47
CA GLU A 24 -11.38 -22.19 -1.77
C GLU A 24 -12.27 -22.27 -0.51
N LYS A 25 -11.96 -23.18 0.41
CA LYS A 25 -12.71 -23.34 1.67
C LYS A 25 -12.54 -22.14 2.61
N TRP A 26 -11.42 -21.40 2.54
CA TRP A 26 -11.07 -20.27 3.40
C TRP A 26 -11.01 -18.95 2.62
N GLU A 27 -11.72 -18.85 1.48
CA GLU A 27 -11.67 -17.68 0.62
C GLU A 27 -12.11 -16.40 1.35
N CYS A 28 -13.13 -16.44 2.20
CA CYS A 28 -13.58 -15.28 2.95
C CYS A 28 -12.52 -14.81 3.96
N PHE A 29 -11.86 -15.74 4.66
CA PHE A 29 -10.75 -15.42 5.55
C PHE A 29 -9.60 -14.75 4.78
N HIS A 30 -9.23 -15.30 3.63
CA HIS A 30 -8.11 -14.81 2.82
C HIS A 30 -8.39 -13.47 2.13
N ASN A 31 -9.63 -13.02 2.06
CA ASN A 31 -9.96 -11.65 1.65
C ASN A 31 -9.45 -10.59 2.64
N TRP A 32 -9.19 -10.98 3.90
CA TRP A 32 -8.78 -10.07 4.96
C TRP A 32 -7.41 -10.41 5.55
N VAL A 33 -7.16 -11.67 5.82
CA VAL A 33 -5.98 -12.14 6.55
C VAL A 33 -5.33 -13.28 5.79
N HIS A 34 -4.00 -13.24 5.65
CA HIS A 34 -3.26 -14.37 5.12
C HIS A 34 -3.11 -15.46 6.20
N CYS A 35 -2.59 -15.07 7.36
CA CYS A 35 -2.53 -15.94 8.54
C CYS A 35 -2.32 -15.13 9.82
N ILE A 36 -2.54 -15.79 10.97
CA ILE A 36 -2.20 -15.28 12.30
C ILE A 36 -1.12 -16.18 12.90
N CYS A 37 0.04 -15.60 13.22
CA CYS A 37 1.16 -16.31 13.82
C CYS A 37 1.25 -16.03 15.32
N ILE A 38 1.44 -17.07 16.10
CA ILE A 38 1.80 -16.99 17.51
C ILE A 38 3.31 -17.21 17.61
N VAL A 39 4.03 -16.20 18.12
CA VAL A 39 5.48 -16.26 18.26
C VAL A 39 5.85 -16.18 19.73
N THR A 40 6.65 -17.13 20.18
CA THR A 40 7.13 -17.23 21.56
C THR A 40 8.65 -17.15 21.61
N PHE A 41 9.18 -16.86 22.77
CA PHE A 41 10.61 -16.99 23.01
C PHE A 41 10.93 -18.33 23.67
N ASP A 42 11.57 -19.21 22.91
CA ASP A 42 12.08 -20.50 23.36
C ASP A 42 13.52 -20.32 23.91
N LEU A 43 13.90 -21.11 24.93
CA LEU A 43 15.23 -20.99 25.55
C LEU A 43 16.35 -21.55 24.68
N GLU A 44 16.05 -22.54 23.84
CA GLU A 44 17.00 -23.20 22.96
C GLU A 44 17.02 -22.61 21.55
N LEU A 45 15.83 -22.30 21.03
CA LEU A 45 15.63 -21.85 19.64
C LEU A 45 15.58 -20.33 19.49
N GLY A 46 15.42 -19.57 20.59
CA GLY A 46 15.18 -18.14 20.55
C GLY A 46 13.72 -17.79 20.16
N GLN A 47 13.52 -16.83 19.27
CA GLN A 47 12.19 -16.48 18.75
C GLN A 47 11.71 -17.60 17.79
N ALA A 48 10.60 -18.23 18.12
CA ALA A 48 10.05 -19.34 17.35
C ALA A 48 8.53 -19.20 17.16
N ILE A 49 8.03 -19.60 16.00
CA ILE A 49 6.60 -19.69 15.72
C ILE A 49 6.05 -20.91 16.47
N GLU A 50 5.17 -20.68 17.42
CA GLU A 50 4.47 -21.72 18.18
C GLU A 50 3.30 -22.29 17.39
N ALA A 51 2.52 -21.43 16.72
CA ALA A 51 1.37 -21.85 15.92
C ALA A 51 1.11 -20.87 14.78
N ILE A 52 0.48 -21.38 13.71
CA ILE A 52 -0.04 -20.60 12.58
C ILE A 52 -1.51 -20.94 12.38
N TYR A 53 -2.34 -19.91 12.23
CA TYR A 53 -3.77 -20.05 11.98
C TYR A 53 -4.18 -19.34 10.69
N PRO A 54 -4.96 -19.99 9.80
CA PRO A 54 -5.35 -21.40 9.83
C PRO A 54 -4.16 -22.34 9.63
N GLY A 55 -4.20 -23.56 10.19
CA GLY A 55 -3.07 -24.49 10.22
C GLY A 55 -2.62 -25.07 8.88
N HIS A 56 -3.29 -24.79 7.78
CA HIS A 56 -2.91 -25.23 6.45
C HIS A 56 -1.91 -24.27 5.76
N ILE A 57 -1.71 -23.06 6.31
CA ILE A 57 -0.81 -22.07 5.71
C ILE A 57 0.64 -22.44 5.93
N MET A 58 1.40 -22.43 4.83
CA MET A 58 2.83 -22.72 4.83
C MET A 58 3.59 -21.44 4.50
N LEU A 59 4.35 -20.93 5.44
CA LEU A 59 5.31 -19.84 5.22
C LEU A 59 6.65 -20.44 4.81
N SER A 60 7.35 -19.80 3.88
CA SER A 60 8.73 -20.15 3.54
C SER A 60 9.66 -20.00 4.75
N GLU A 61 10.83 -20.64 4.74
CA GLU A 61 11.80 -20.52 5.84
C GLU A 61 12.21 -19.06 6.10
N GLN A 62 12.36 -18.29 5.03
CA GLN A 62 12.73 -16.89 5.13
C GLN A 62 11.61 -16.03 5.70
N GLU A 63 10.36 -16.26 5.28
CA GLU A 63 9.19 -15.60 5.86
C GLU A 63 9.03 -15.95 7.34
N ARG A 64 9.19 -17.23 7.71
CA ARG A 64 9.15 -17.68 9.11
C ARG A 64 10.22 -17.00 9.95
N SER A 65 11.45 -16.94 9.45
CA SER A 65 12.56 -16.26 10.11
C SER A 65 12.26 -14.76 10.32
N ASN A 66 11.81 -14.08 9.28
CA ASN A 66 11.46 -12.65 9.36
C ASN A 66 10.30 -12.42 10.35
N VAL A 67 9.26 -13.24 10.32
CA VAL A 67 8.15 -13.15 11.30
C VAL A 67 8.68 -13.30 12.73
N CYS A 68 9.52 -14.31 12.99
CA CYS A 68 10.08 -14.55 14.33
C CYS A 68 10.84 -13.32 14.85
N TYR A 69 11.74 -12.77 14.05
CA TYR A 69 12.59 -11.65 14.50
C TYR A 69 11.86 -10.32 14.53
N LEU A 70 10.92 -10.07 13.62
CA LEU A 70 10.14 -8.83 13.58
C LEU A 70 8.99 -8.82 14.60
N ALA A 71 8.61 -9.98 15.14
CA ALA A 71 7.57 -10.09 16.16
C ALA A 71 8.02 -9.60 17.55
N PHE A 72 9.32 -9.41 17.76
CA PHE A 72 9.87 -8.99 19.05
C PHE A 72 10.57 -7.64 18.95
N PRO A 73 10.36 -6.72 19.92
CA PRO A 73 11.19 -5.54 20.06
C PRO A 73 12.64 -5.91 20.28
N ASP A 74 13.57 -5.09 19.76
CA ASP A 74 14.99 -5.22 20.11
C ASP A 74 15.19 -5.16 21.64
N SER A 75 16.08 -5.98 22.17
CA SER A 75 16.38 -6.03 23.60
C SER A 75 16.79 -4.67 24.18
N ASN A 76 17.39 -3.82 23.36
CA ASN A 76 17.79 -2.46 23.74
C ASN A 76 16.61 -1.50 23.93
N SER A 77 15.43 -1.81 23.39
CA SER A 77 14.25 -0.94 23.51
C SER A 77 13.62 -0.96 24.90
N GLY A 78 13.96 -1.97 25.73
CA GLY A 78 13.46 -2.09 27.11
C GLY A 78 11.94 -2.17 27.24
N CYS A 79 11.26 -2.62 26.20
CA CYS A 79 9.81 -2.69 26.16
C CYS A 79 9.29 -3.68 27.22
N MET A 80 8.57 -3.15 28.23
CA MET A 80 7.87 -3.90 29.25
C MET A 80 6.36 -3.64 29.12
N GLY A 81 5.54 -4.66 29.40
CA GLY A 81 4.10 -4.60 29.20
C GLY A 81 3.74 -4.91 27.76
N ASP A 82 2.68 -4.27 27.29
CA ASP A 82 2.12 -4.47 25.97
C ASP A 82 2.67 -3.43 24.99
N THR A 83 3.07 -3.89 23.80
CA THR A 83 3.64 -3.03 22.74
C THR A 83 3.03 -3.42 21.40
N GLN A 84 2.53 -2.45 20.65
CA GLN A 84 1.95 -2.64 19.33
C GLN A 84 2.75 -1.89 18.28
N TYR A 85 2.94 -2.51 17.12
CA TYR A 85 3.57 -1.90 15.97
C TYR A 85 3.25 -2.70 14.71
N HIS A 86 3.61 -2.18 13.56
CA HIS A 86 3.44 -2.89 12.30
C HIS A 86 4.76 -3.00 11.55
N VAL A 87 4.86 -4.05 10.74
CA VAL A 87 6.06 -4.41 9.98
C VAL A 87 5.68 -4.74 8.54
N ARG A 88 6.67 -4.80 7.67
CA ARG A 88 6.53 -5.35 6.32
C ARG A 88 7.43 -6.58 6.18
N ILE A 89 6.87 -7.64 5.65
CA ILE A 89 7.52 -8.95 5.50
C ILE A 89 7.55 -9.27 4.02
N ARG A 90 8.75 -9.46 3.47
CA ARG A 90 8.91 -9.79 2.04
C ARG A 90 8.31 -11.16 1.74
N GLN A 91 7.53 -11.25 0.66
CA GLN A 91 6.98 -12.49 0.15
C GLN A 91 8.08 -13.26 -0.58
N ASN A 92 8.39 -14.47 -0.13
CA ASN A 92 9.40 -15.35 -0.72
C ASN A 92 8.84 -16.76 -0.98
N GLY A 93 7.60 -17.01 -0.59
CA GLY A 93 6.88 -18.26 -0.80
C GLY A 93 6.31 -18.40 -2.21
N ALA A 94 5.59 -19.49 -2.45
CA ALA A 94 4.78 -19.64 -3.65
C ALA A 94 3.79 -18.47 -3.76
N VAL A 95 3.68 -17.88 -4.94
CA VAL A 95 2.74 -16.77 -5.17
C VAL A 95 1.33 -17.28 -4.93
N VAL A 96 0.79 -16.94 -3.77
CA VAL A 96 -0.64 -17.20 -3.48
C VAL A 96 -1.46 -16.28 -4.38
N GLN A 97 -2.27 -16.87 -5.24
CA GLN A 97 -3.13 -16.08 -6.12
C GLN A 97 -4.11 -15.26 -5.27
N ASP A 98 -4.23 -13.98 -5.61
CA ASP A 98 -5.21 -13.11 -4.98
C ASP A 98 -6.62 -13.62 -5.26
N THR A 99 -7.47 -13.57 -4.23
CA THR A 99 -8.90 -13.87 -4.38
C THR A 99 -9.55 -12.92 -5.39
N LYS A 100 -10.69 -13.31 -5.94
CA LYS A 100 -11.46 -12.41 -6.83
C LYS A 100 -11.82 -11.09 -6.13
N ALA A 101 -12.12 -11.17 -4.85
CA ALA A 101 -12.48 -10.00 -4.05
C ALA A 101 -11.28 -9.05 -3.83
N LEU A 102 -10.07 -9.56 -3.59
CA LEU A 102 -8.87 -8.72 -3.48
C LEU A 102 -8.50 -8.06 -4.81
N LYS A 103 -8.63 -8.76 -5.94
CA LYS A 103 -8.43 -8.17 -7.28
C LYS A 103 -9.42 -7.03 -7.54
N GLU A 104 -10.69 -7.21 -7.19
CA GLU A 104 -11.72 -6.17 -7.32
C GLU A 104 -11.47 -5.01 -6.33
N TYR A 105 -11.02 -5.31 -5.11
CA TYR A 105 -10.59 -4.31 -4.14
C TYR A 105 -9.47 -3.44 -4.72
N ASP A 106 -8.39 -4.03 -5.24
CA ASP A 106 -7.26 -3.29 -5.79
C ASP A 106 -7.66 -2.38 -6.96
N ARG A 107 -8.52 -2.89 -7.84
CA ARG A 107 -9.02 -2.12 -8.99
C ARG A 107 -9.78 -0.85 -8.59
N ARG A 108 -10.51 -0.87 -7.48
CA ARG A 108 -11.41 0.21 -7.03
C ARG A 108 -10.86 1.05 -5.89
N SER A 109 -9.75 0.62 -5.30
CA SER A 109 -9.12 1.31 -4.18
C SER A 109 -8.26 2.48 -4.62
N PRO A 110 -8.07 3.50 -3.76
CA PRO A 110 -7.08 4.54 -3.99
C PRO A 110 -5.69 3.93 -4.16
N PRO A 111 -4.81 4.49 -5.00
CA PRO A 111 -3.48 3.92 -5.26
C PRO A 111 -2.66 3.64 -3.99
N PHE A 112 -2.74 4.50 -2.97
CA PHE A 112 -1.99 4.36 -1.73
C PHE A 112 -2.53 3.27 -0.77
N LEU A 113 -3.70 2.70 -1.05
CA LEU A 113 -4.31 1.59 -0.30
C LEU A 113 -4.32 0.27 -1.06
N GLN A 114 -3.80 0.22 -2.27
CA GLN A 114 -3.68 -1.02 -3.02
C GLN A 114 -2.71 -1.98 -2.35
N CYS A 115 -2.99 -3.29 -2.46
CA CYS A 115 -2.14 -4.34 -1.96
C CYS A 115 -0.75 -4.28 -2.60
N ASP A 116 0.26 -4.61 -1.82
CA ASP A 116 1.62 -4.77 -2.32
C ASP A 116 1.81 -6.19 -2.84
N LYS A 117 2.49 -6.34 -3.98
CA LYS A 117 2.73 -7.66 -4.58
C LYS A 117 3.90 -8.40 -3.97
N ASP A 118 4.85 -7.63 -3.42
CA ASP A 118 6.13 -8.17 -2.95
C ASP A 118 6.19 -8.30 -1.43
N TYR A 119 5.24 -7.70 -0.70
CA TYR A 119 5.26 -7.65 0.75
C TYR A 119 3.90 -7.90 1.38
N TYR A 120 3.93 -8.57 2.53
CA TYR A 120 2.84 -8.61 3.48
C TYR A 120 2.99 -7.47 4.51
N TRP A 121 1.87 -7.02 5.03
CA TRP A 121 1.81 -6.29 6.29
C TRP A 121 1.73 -7.27 7.44
N GLY A 122 2.54 -7.03 8.48
CA GLY A 122 2.47 -7.74 9.75
C GLY A 122 2.06 -6.77 10.86
N TYR A 123 0.95 -7.03 11.53
CA TYR A 123 0.48 -6.24 12.67
C TYR A 123 0.78 -7.01 13.93
N VAL A 124 1.65 -6.44 14.77
CA VAL A 124 2.25 -7.12 15.91
C VAL A 124 1.70 -6.59 17.23
N TYR A 125 1.29 -7.50 18.11
CA TYR A 125 1.04 -7.23 19.51
C TYR A 125 1.97 -8.09 20.35
N PHE A 126 2.92 -7.46 21.03
CA PHE A 126 3.91 -8.08 21.88
C PHE A 126 3.58 -7.83 23.35
N ARG A 127 3.65 -8.86 24.18
CA ARG A 127 3.53 -8.78 25.64
C ARG A 127 4.78 -9.32 26.31
N GLN A 128 5.35 -8.50 27.19
CA GLN A 128 6.43 -8.90 28.10
C GLN A 128 6.09 -8.51 29.53
N VAL A 129 5.84 -9.50 30.37
CA VAL A 129 5.54 -9.29 31.80
C VAL A 129 6.40 -10.21 32.66
N LYS A 130 6.71 -9.75 33.88
CA LYS A 130 7.44 -10.59 34.85
C LYS A 130 6.56 -11.75 35.30
N ASP A 131 7.08 -12.96 35.17
CA ASP A 131 6.43 -14.18 35.63
C ASP A 131 7.46 -15.12 36.27
N LYS A 132 7.38 -15.22 37.59
CA LYS A 132 8.32 -16.04 38.37
C LYS A 132 8.08 -17.56 38.20
N SER A 133 6.96 -17.97 37.64
CA SER A 133 6.66 -19.38 37.36
C SER A 133 7.44 -19.91 36.15
N LEU A 134 7.91 -19.01 35.28
CA LEU A 134 8.67 -19.36 34.09
C LEU A 134 10.19 -19.36 34.35
N PRO A 135 10.95 -20.26 33.74
CA PRO A 135 12.41 -20.39 33.95
C PRO A 135 13.18 -19.08 33.72
N ARG A 136 12.76 -18.23 32.76
CA ARG A 136 13.38 -16.91 32.50
C ARG A 136 12.87 -15.80 33.41
N GLY A 137 11.85 -16.04 34.20
CA GLY A 137 11.21 -15.01 35.01
C GLY A 137 10.38 -13.98 34.21
N TYR A 138 10.12 -14.25 32.92
CA TYR A 138 9.34 -13.38 32.04
C TYR A 138 8.45 -14.21 31.10
N PHE A 139 7.20 -13.80 30.99
CA PHE A 139 6.32 -14.18 29.89
C PHE A 139 6.62 -13.26 28.70
N GLN A 140 6.93 -13.84 27.54
CA GLN A 140 7.23 -13.11 26.32
C GLN A 140 6.54 -13.82 25.14
N LYS A 141 5.52 -13.19 24.58
CA LYS A 141 4.76 -13.75 23.46
C LYS A 141 4.24 -12.65 22.55
N SER A 142 4.16 -12.94 21.27
CA SER A 142 3.60 -12.03 20.28
C SER A 142 2.51 -12.70 19.47
N ILE A 143 1.53 -11.90 19.06
CA ILE A 143 0.60 -12.24 18.00
C ILE A 143 0.92 -11.36 16.80
N VAL A 144 0.99 -11.97 15.61
CA VAL A 144 1.24 -11.30 14.34
C VAL A 144 0.12 -11.62 13.36
N ILE A 145 -0.69 -10.64 12.99
CA ILE A 145 -1.65 -10.75 11.90
C ILE A 145 -0.92 -10.41 10.60
N ILE A 146 -0.85 -11.37 9.67
CA ILE A 146 -0.23 -11.19 8.36
C ILE A 146 -1.32 -11.02 7.31
N THR A 147 -1.24 -9.95 6.52
CA THR A 147 -2.24 -9.60 5.50
C THR A 147 -1.63 -8.83 4.33
N LYS A 148 -2.32 -8.76 3.20
CA LYS A 148 -1.99 -7.88 2.07
C LYS A 148 -2.56 -6.46 2.22
N LEU A 149 -3.56 -6.28 3.10
CA LEU A 149 -4.28 -5.02 3.25
C LEU A 149 -3.53 -4.01 4.13
N PRO A 150 -3.31 -2.77 3.66
CA PRO A 150 -2.62 -1.71 4.41
C PRO A 150 -3.54 -0.99 5.42
N PHE A 151 -4.39 -1.72 6.13
CA PHE A 151 -5.39 -1.14 7.03
C PHE A 151 -4.84 -1.04 8.46
N VAL A 152 -3.86 -0.14 8.64
CA VAL A 152 -3.10 -0.01 9.89
C VAL A 152 -3.98 0.17 11.12
N ASN A 153 -5.00 1.02 11.04
CA ASN A 153 -5.87 1.26 12.18
C ASN A 153 -6.76 0.04 12.50
N LEU A 154 -7.37 -0.54 11.48
CA LEU A 154 -8.25 -1.70 11.67
C LEU A 154 -7.48 -2.88 12.27
N PHE A 155 -6.37 -3.28 11.65
CA PHE A 155 -5.62 -4.44 12.11
C PHE A 155 -4.87 -4.19 13.42
N GLY A 156 -4.48 -2.94 13.72
CA GLY A 156 -3.97 -2.57 15.04
C GLY A 156 -4.99 -2.82 16.15
N GLU A 157 -6.23 -2.37 15.96
CA GLU A 157 -7.32 -2.60 16.93
C GLU A 157 -7.75 -4.07 17.00
N LEU A 158 -7.72 -4.80 15.89
CA LEU A 158 -7.95 -6.25 15.90
C LEU A 158 -6.89 -6.98 16.73
N CYS A 159 -5.60 -6.64 16.55
CA CYS A 159 -4.53 -7.18 17.39
C CYS A 159 -4.73 -6.86 18.87
N ALA A 160 -5.16 -5.64 19.19
CA ALA A 160 -5.43 -5.20 20.56
C ALA A 160 -6.58 -5.96 21.22
N LEU A 161 -7.55 -6.42 20.44
CA LEU A 161 -8.64 -7.27 20.94
C LEU A 161 -8.22 -8.73 21.05
N ILE A 162 -7.59 -9.28 20.01
CA ILE A 162 -7.26 -10.72 19.91
C ILE A 162 -6.20 -11.13 20.92
N ALA A 163 -5.14 -10.33 21.07
CA ALA A 163 -3.97 -10.77 21.82
C ALA A 163 -4.22 -10.97 23.31
N PRO A 164 -4.89 -10.08 24.06
CA PRO A 164 -5.20 -10.31 25.45
C PRO A 164 -6.06 -11.56 25.65
N GLU A 165 -7.09 -11.74 24.83
CA GLU A 165 -7.99 -12.91 24.91
C GLU A 165 -7.23 -14.22 24.66
N PHE A 166 -6.34 -14.23 23.65
CA PHE A 166 -5.50 -15.40 23.41
C PHE A 166 -4.54 -15.69 24.56
N PHE A 167 -3.93 -14.67 25.17
CA PHE A 167 -3.01 -14.87 26.29
C PHE A 167 -3.69 -15.42 27.55
N GLU A 168 -4.99 -15.20 27.69
CA GLU A 168 -5.80 -15.70 28.81
C GLU A 168 -6.41 -17.08 28.54
N VAL A 169 -6.98 -17.30 27.35
CA VAL A 169 -7.77 -18.49 27.00
C VAL A 169 -6.98 -19.52 26.19
N GLY A 170 -6.01 -19.08 25.38
CA GLY A 170 -5.17 -19.94 24.56
C GLY A 170 -5.79 -20.31 23.19
N SER A 171 -5.42 -21.48 22.66
CA SER A 171 -5.73 -21.91 21.29
C SER A 171 -7.23 -21.99 20.96
N ALA A 172 -8.05 -22.31 21.93
CA ALA A 172 -9.51 -22.45 21.72
C ALA A 172 -10.17 -21.16 21.21
N VAL A 173 -9.77 -20.01 21.77
CA VAL A 173 -10.29 -18.71 21.31
C VAL A 173 -9.79 -18.36 19.90
N MET A 174 -8.57 -18.76 19.55
CA MET A 174 -8.01 -18.48 18.23
C MET A 174 -8.77 -19.23 17.13
N GLU A 175 -9.17 -20.46 17.37
CA GLU A 175 -10.01 -21.19 16.40
C GLU A 175 -11.38 -20.52 16.18
N ALA A 176 -11.97 -19.98 17.26
CA ALA A 176 -13.22 -19.22 17.15
C ALA A 176 -13.01 -17.94 16.32
N ILE A 177 -11.94 -17.17 16.61
CA ILE A 177 -11.56 -15.96 15.88
C ILE A 177 -11.43 -16.22 14.37
N VAL A 178 -10.70 -17.26 13.99
CA VAL A 178 -10.48 -17.61 12.58
C VAL A 178 -11.80 -17.94 11.88
N ARG A 179 -12.71 -18.65 12.56
CA ARG A 179 -14.04 -18.96 12.03
C ARG A 179 -14.93 -17.72 11.89
N GLU A 180 -14.86 -16.77 12.84
CA GLU A 180 -15.59 -15.51 12.75
C GLU A 180 -15.08 -14.65 11.60
N ILE A 181 -13.75 -14.54 11.41
CA ILE A 181 -13.16 -13.81 10.29
C ILE A 181 -13.56 -14.43 8.94
N ASP A 182 -13.65 -15.76 8.86
CA ASP A 182 -14.09 -16.45 7.63
C ASP A 182 -15.56 -16.19 7.26
N GLN A 183 -16.32 -15.56 8.13
CA GLN A 183 -17.70 -15.14 7.85
C GLN A 183 -17.82 -13.65 7.47
N TRP A 184 -16.70 -12.93 7.45
CA TRP A 184 -16.72 -11.51 7.11
C TRP A 184 -17.04 -11.26 5.64
N PRO A 185 -17.82 -10.20 5.32
CA PRO A 185 -18.00 -9.78 3.95
C PRO A 185 -16.65 -9.31 3.34
N PRO A 186 -16.47 -9.43 2.03
CA PRO A 186 -15.24 -8.96 1.38
C PRO A 186 -15.05 -7.44 1.54
N PRO A 187 -13.80 -6.92 1.48
CA PRO A 187 -13.52 -5.50 1.55
C PRO A 187 -13.91 -4.80 0.24
N VAL A 188 -15.12 -4.22 0.19
CA VAL A 188 -15.62 -3.53 -1.00
C VAL A 188 -15.38 -2.02 -0.90
N PRO A 189 -14.54 -1.41 -1.79
CA PRO A 189 -14.28 0.02 -1.77
C PRO A 189 -15.55 0.86 -1.95
N GLY A 190 -15.68 1.89 -1.11
CA GLY A 190 -16.85 2.78 -1.07
C GLY A 190 -17.97 2.33 -0.13
N GLN A 191 -17.79 1.22 0.59
CA GLN A 191 -18.79 0.69 1.51
C GLN A 191 -18.32 0.71 2.97
N ILE A 192 -19.29 0.76 3.87
CA ILE A 192 -19.08 0.49 5.30
C ILE A 192 -19.27 -1.00 5.51
N VAL A 193 -18.27 -1.65 6.06
CA VAL A 193 -18.32 -3.08 6.41
C VAL A 193 -18.48 -3.27 7.90
N HIS A 194 -19.19 -4.34 8.26
CA HIS A 194 -19.47 -4.75 9.61
C HIS A 194 -18.74 -6.05 9.90
N LEU A 195 -17.78 -6.02 10.82
CA LEU A 195 -16.86 -7.09 11.12
C LEU A 195 -17.03 -7.52 12.58
N PRO A 196 -17.90 -8.49 12.87
CA PRO A 196 -18.06 -9.02 14.22
C PRO A 196 -16.84 -9.85 14.61
N LEU A 197 -16.32 -9.64 15.84
CA LEU A 197 -15.21 -10.41 16.39
C LEU A 197 -15.28 -10.41 17.92
N ILE A 198 -15.33 -11.58 18.55
CA ILE A 198 -15.33 -11.77 20.01
C ILE A 198 -16.32 -10.82 20.71
N GLY A 199 -17.57 -10.80 20.24
CA GLY A 199 -18.63 -9.96 20.82
C GLY A 199 -18.48 -8.45 20.58
N VAL A 200 -17.47 -8.00 19.85
CA VAL A 200 -17.28 -6.61 19.42
C VAL A 200 -17.65 -6.48 17.95
N LEU A 201 -18.41 -5.45 17.60
CA LEU A 201 -18.72 -5.11 16.21
C LEU A 201 -17.81 -3.97 15.73
N PHE A 202 -16.88 -4.28 14.85
CA PHE A 202 -16.10 -3.27 14.13
C PHE A 202 -16.89 -2.76 12.94
N GLN A 203 -17.02 -1.46 12.84
CA GLN A 203 -17.59 -0.78 11.69
C GLN A 203 -16.51 0.05 11.03
N THR A 204 -16.18 -0.26 9.77
CA THR A 204 -15.12 0.46 9.06
C THR A 204 -15.54 0.81 7.65
N TYR A 205 -15.17 2.00 7.20
CA TYR A 205 -15.33 2.45 5.83
C TYR A 205 -14.12 2.05 5.00
N ILE A 206 -14.36 1.41 3.85
CA ILE A 206 -13.30 1.07 2.89
C ILE A 206 -13.22 2.18 1.84
N PRO A 207 -12.14 2.97 1.78
CA PRO A 207 -12.01 4.07 0.83
C PRO A 207 -12.03 3.60 -0.64
N ASN A 208 -12.65 4.39 -1.50
CA ASN A 208 -12.63 4.21 -2.95
C ASN A 208 -11.73 5.26 -3.65
N GLN A 209 -11.54 5.16 -4.96
CA GLN A 209 -10.71 6.08 -5.75
C GLN A 209 -11.15 7.56 -5.64
N ASN A 210 -12.42 7.82 -5.36
CA ASN A 210 -12.96 9.18 -5.17
C ASN A 210 -12.87 9.65 -3.71
N TYR A 211 -12.08 8.96 -2.88
CA TYR A 211 -11.93 9.30 -1.47
C TYR A 211 -11.35 10.71 -1.31
N LYS A 212 -12.23 11.63 -1.03
CA LYS A 212 -11.87 12.92 -0.44
C LYS A 212 -11.92 12.71 1.07
N SER A 213 -10.86 12.95 1.77
CA SER A 213 -10.57 12.78 3.22
C SER A 213 -11.71 13.14 4.24
N THR A 214 -12.96 13.06 3.84
CA THR A 214 -14.13 13.24 4.67
C THR A 214 -14.68 11.88 5.06
N VAL A 215 -14.45 11.50 6.31
CA VAL A 215 -15.14 10.36 6.94
C VAL A 215 -16.64 10.53 6.68
N PRO A 216 -17.33 9.50 6.15
CA PRO A 216 -18.80 9.58 6.04
C PRO A 216 -19.38 9.94 7.40
N THR A 217 -20.26 10.92 7.42
CA THR A 217 -20.88 11.41 8.65
C THR A 217 -21.51 10.25 9.42
N ILE A 218 -21.32 10.20 10.71
CA ILE A 218 -21.80 9.16 11.65
C ILE A 218 -23.28 8.77 11.41
N ALA A 219 -24.10 9.69 10.87
CA ALA A 219 -25.50 9.46 10.51
C ALA A 219 -25.74 8.33 9.45
N ALA A 220 -24.73 7.96 8.64
CA ALA A 220 -24.85 6.86 7.69
C ALA A 220 -24.58 5.48 8.31
N ILE A 221 -24.21 5.44 9.59
CA ILE A 221 -23.71 4.25 10.30
C ILE A 221 -24.84 3.53 11.07
N ASP A 222 -26.02 4.13 11.20
CA ASP A 222 -27.11 3.65 12.07
C ASP A 222 -27.90 2.44 11.53
N HIS A 223 -27.63 1.96 10.33
CA HIS A 223 -28.32 0.79 9.76
C HIS A 223 -27.52 -0.52 9.92
N ALA A 224 -26.96 -0.74 11.12
CA ALA A 224 -26.38 -2.04 11.41
C ALA A 224 -27.49 -3.11 11.54
N PRO A 225 -27.33 -4.30 10.91
CA PRO A 225 -28.22 -5.43 11.18
C PRO A 225 -28.24 -5.74 12.68
N ASN A 226 -29.35 -6.30 13.17
CA ASN A 226 -29.55 -6.68 14.56
C ASN A 226 -28.49 -7.68 15.05
N PHE A 227 -27.31 -7.17 15.39
CA PHE A 227 -26.22 -7.93 15.97
C PHE A 227 -26.16 -7.61 17.47
N HIS A 228 -26.25 -8.64 18.30
CA HIS A 228 -26.10 -8.52 19.76
C HIS A 228 -24.61 -8.33 20.12
N ALA A 229 -24.02 -7.19 19.74
CA ALA A 229 -22.67 -6.84 20.13
C ALA A 229 -22.66 -6.14 21.49
N THR A 230 -21.78 -6.55 22.38
CA THR A 230 -21.55 -5.90 23.68
C THR A 230 -20.91 -4.52 23.49
N ARG A 231 -20.14 -4.32 22.43
CA ARG A 231 -19.43 -3.07 22.12
C ARG A 231 -19.39 -2.82 20.60
N ARG A 232 -19.57 -1.57 20.20
CA ARG A 232 -19.38 -1.13 18.81
C ARG A 232 -18.17 -0.21 18.73
N LEU A 233 -17.29 -0.45 17.75
CA LEU A 233 -16.12 0.37 17.45
C LEU A 233 -16.21 0.85 16.01
N ILE A 234 -16.26 2.17 15.84
CA ILE A 234 -16.23 2.81 14.52
C ILE A 234 -14.78 3.20 14.26
N LEU A 235 -14.19 2.61 13.23
CA LEU A 235 -12.79 2.81 12.86
C LEU A 235 -12.68 3.26 11.42
N THR A 236 -11.65 4.03 11.15
CA THR A 236 -11.16 4.19 9.78
C THR A 236 -10.26 3.00 9.43
N SER A 237 -10.39 2.45 8.24
CA SER A 237 -9.55 1.33 7.80
C SER A 237 -8.10 1.76 7.59
N ALA A 238 -7.92 2.90 6.91
CA ALA A 238 -6.62 3.46 6.58
C ALA A 238 -5.94 4.14 7.78
N TYR A 239 -4.66 4.49 7.61
CA TYR A 239 -3.92 5.23 8.62
C TYR A 239 -4.53 6.61 8.89
N GLU A 240 -5.15 6.75 10.03
CA GLU A 240 -5.56 8.02 10.63
C GLU A 240 -4.87 8.28 11.97
N GLY A 241 -3.71 7.65 12.16
CA GLY A 241 -2.88 7.89 13.34
C GLY A 241 -2.59 9.38 13.55
N ASP A 242 -2.22 9.74 14.77
CA ASP A 242 -1.85 11.11 15.12
C ASP A 242 -0.53 11.50 14.44
N MET A 243 -0.64 11.84 13.13
CA MET A 243 0.50 12.31 12.33
C MET A 243 1.24 13.45 13.03
N PHE A 244 0.50 14.34 13.68
CA PHE A 244 1.11 15.46 14.38
C PHE A 244 1.92 14.99 15.58
N ARG A 245 1.46 14.02 16.34
CA ARG A 245 2.19 13.44 17.48
C ARG A 245 3.51 12.80 17.01
N SER A 246 3.48 12.03 15.94
CA SER A 246 4.68 11.39 15.37
C SER A 246 5.69 12.43 14.90
N LEU A 247 5.23 13.53 14.30
CA LEU A 247 6.09 14.59 13.73
C LEU A 247 6.40 15.73 14.73
N ALA A 248 5.82 15.76 15.93
CA ALA A 248 5.89 16.90 16.86
C ALA A 248 7.34 17.34 17.17
N SER A 249 8.24 16.37 17.38
CA SER A 249 9.66 16.64 17.67
C SER A 249 10.44 17.24 16.49
N VAL A 250 9.93 17.07 15.26
CA VAL A 250 10.56 17.50 14.00
C VAL A 250 9.66 18.39 13.15
N VAL A 251 8.58 18.94 13.71
CA VAL A 251 7.57 19.73 12.99
C VAL A 251 8.14 20.93 12.24
N SER A 252 9.25 21.51 12.71
CA SER A 252 9.95 22.62 12.03
C SER A 252 10.56 22.23 10.69
N TYR A 253 10.66 20.92 10.40
CA TYR A 253 11.24 20.35 9.19
C TYR A 253 10.18 19.75 8.25
N VAL A 254 8.89 19.92 8.54
CA VAL A 254 7.81 19.25 7.82
C VAL A 254 7.88 19.42 6.30
N HIS A 255 8.23 20.61 5.80
CA HIS A 255 8.36 20.86 4.36
C HIS A 255 9.57 20.14 3.74
N LEU A 256 10.69 20.11 4.46
CA LEU A 256 11.89 19.36 4.04
C LEU A 256 11.59 17.86 4.03
N LEU A 257 10.92 17.33 5.05
CA LEU A 257 10.53 15.93 5.12
C LEU A 257 9.58 15.56 3.98
N TRP A 258 8.63 16.46 3.66
CA TRP A 258 7.75 16.28 2.51
C TRP A 258 8.54 16.18 1.19
N GLU A 259 9.55 17.04 0.95
CA GLU A 259 10.40 16.95 -0.23
C GLU A 259 11.19 15.62 -0.27
N LEU A 260 11.79 15.21 0.85
CA LEU A 260 12.55 13.95 0.92
C LEU A 260 11.68 12.74 0.59
N VAL A 261 10.46 12.68 1.13
CA VAL A 261 9.52 11.59 0.86
C VAL A 261 8.99 11.66 -0.57
N LEU A 262 8.66 12.86 -1.08
CA LEU A 262 8.23 13.06 -2.47
C LEU A 262 9.28 12.55 -3.45
N LEU A 263 10.54 12.80 -3.18
CA LEU A 263 11.67 12.40 -4.00
C LEU A 263 12.13 10.95 -3.75
N SER A 264 11.52 10.24 -2.81
CA SER A 264 11.91 8.89 -2.39
C SER A 264 13.37 8.80 -1.93
N GLU A 265 13.86 9.83 -1.22
CA GLU A 265 15.22 9.82 -0.69
C GLU A 265 15.38 8.76 0.40
N PRO A 266 16.58 8.15 0.54
CA PRO A 266 16.83 7.17 1.59
C PRO A 266 16.77 7.82 2.97
N ILE A 267 15.90 7.32 3.85
CA ILE A 267 15.69 7.90 5.20
C ILE A 267 15.84 6.82 6.27
N VAL A 268 16.58 7.11 7.33
CA VAL A 268 16.58 6.31 8.55
C VAL A 268 15.82 7.04 9.65
N VAL A 269 14.85 6.37 10.23
CA VAL A 269 14.10 6.82 11.40
C VAL A 269 14.62 6.08 12.62
N MET A 270 15.20 6.79 13.57
CA MET A 270 15.68 6.25 14.85
C MET A 270 14.72 6.64 15.97
N ALA A 271 14.13 5.66 16.63
CA ALA A 271 13.25 5.84 17.77
C ALA A 271 13.62 4.92 18.92
N GLY A 272 13.08 5.17 20.10
CA GLY A 272 13.34 4.33 21.28
C GLY A 272 12.42 3.11 21.38
N SER A 273 11.40 3.01 20.53
CA SER A 273 10.48 1.88 20.53
C SER A 273 10.02 1.52 19.11
N PRO A 274 9.66 0.25 18.84
CA PRO A 274 9.10 -0.18 17.56
C PRO A 274 7.83 0.59 17.18
N THR A 275 6.97 0.88 18.15
CA THR A 275 5.76 1.70 17.97
C THR A 275 6.12 3.07 17.39
N GLY A 276 7.06 3.77 18.04
CA GLY A 276 7.50 5.09 17.58
C GLY A 276 8.11 5.06 16.19
N CYS A 277 8.89 4.01 15.86
CA CYS A 277 9.42 3.82 14.51
C CYS A 277 8.33 3.64 13.48
N SER A 278 7.43 2.69 13.70
CA SER A 278 6.40 2.33 12.74
C SER A 278 5.40 3.46 12.52
N GLU A 279 4.99 4.16 13.58
CA GLU A 279 4.13 5.34 13.48
C GLU A 279 4.81 6.48 12.71
N MET A 280 6.11 6.73 12.94
CA MET A 280 6.83 7.79 12.25
C MET A 280 7.03 7.47 10.77
N VAL A 281 7.42 6.24 10.42
CA VAL A 281 7.54 5.81 9.01
C VAL A 281 6.21 5.96 8.29
N GLN A 282 5.12 5.52 8.93
CA GLN A 282 3.78 5.65 8.36
C GLN A 282 3.35 7.12 8.22
N ALA A 283 3.67 7.96 9.20
CA ALA A 283 3.40 9.40 9.14
C ALA A 283 4.16 10.07 7.98
N LEU A 284 5.44 9.69 7.76
CA LEU A 284 6.24 10.19 6.65
C LEU A 284 5.60 9.83 5.30
N ILE A 285 5.25 8.57 5.09
CA ILE A 285 4.63 8.13 3.84
C ILE A 285 3.31 8.84 3.58
N ALA A 286 2.51 9.04 4.62
CA ALA A 286 1.24 9.75 4.53
C ALA A 286 1.38 11.25 4.20
N MET A 287 2.59 11.83 4.31
CA MET A 287 2.83 13.25 4.00
C MET A 287 2.58 13.61 2.53
N ILE A 288 2.79 12.67 1.63
CA ILE A 288 2.62 12.88 0.18
C ILE A 288 1.25 12.43 -0.35
N ALA A 289 0.32 12.05 0.54
CA ALA A 289 -1.03 11.71 0.11
C ALA A 289 -1.67 12.89 -0.67
N PRO A 290 -2.42 12.63 -1.76
CA PRO A 290 -2.91 11.35 -2.24
C PRO A 290 -1.94 10.57 -3.15
N LEU A 291 -0.71 11.04 -3.37
CA LEU A 291 0.29 10.32 -4.14
C LEU A 291 0.71 9.05 -3.39
N LYS A 292 0.78 7.92 -4.11
CA LYS A 292 1.31 6.66 -3.57
C LYS A 292 2.83 6.77 -3.39
N TYR A 293 3.32 6.35 -2.24
CA TYR A 293 4.75 6.13 -2.05
C TYR A 293 5.15 4.81 -2.73
N CYS A 294 6.02 4.88 -3.71
CA CYS A 294 6.36 3.76 -4.60
C CYS A 294 7.78 3.19 -4.37
N ALA A 295 8.53 3.75 -3.41
CA ALA A 295 9.78 3.14 -2.95
C ALA A 295 9.53 2.19 -1.78
N ASP A 296 10.56 1.49 -1.32
CA ASP A 296 10.41 0.55 -0.20
C ASP A 296 10.31 1.27 1.15
N GLN A 297 9.69 0.58 2.10
CA GLN A 297 9.53 1.06 3.47
C GLN A 297 9.63 -0.12 4.45
N ARG A 298 10.33 0.11 5.55
CA ARG A 298 10.46 -0.83 6.64
C ARG A 298 10.07 -0.14 7.94
N PRO A 299 8.79 -0.19 8.34
CA PRO A 299 8.30 0.51 9.53
C PRO A 299 9.07 0.15 10.80
N TYR A 300 9.51 -1.11 10.89
CA TYR A 300 10.43 -1.59 11.89
C TYR A 300 11.40 -2.60 11.28
N PHE A 301 12.70 -2.36 11.46
CA PHE A 301 13.78 -3.12 10.87
C PHE A 301 14.80 -3.51 11.95
N THR A 302 15.25 -4.77 11.93
CA THR A 302 16.15 -5.33 12.93
C THR A 302 17.47 -5.81 12.33
N ILE A 303 18.47 -6.05 13.17
CA ILE A 303 19.77 -6.60 12.75
C ILE A 303 19.68 -8.06 12.25
N HIS A 304 18.58 -8.73 12.52
CA HIS A 304 18.31 -10.12 12.13
C HIS A 304 17.48 -10.22 10.85
N ASP A 305 17.09 -9.09 10.25
CA ASP A 305 16.37 -9.10 9.00
C ASP A 305 17.22 -9.71 7.87
N SER A 306 16.60 -10.51 7.01
CA SER A 306 17.28 -11.19 5.90
C SER A 306 17.96 -10.22 4.93
N GLU A 307 17.46 -8.99 4.83
CA GLU A 307 17.98 -7.93 3.97
C GLU A 307 18.95 -6.99 4.68
N PHE A 308 19.36 -7.31 5.93
CA PHE A 308 20.28 -6.47 6.72
C PHE A 308 21.56 -6.09 5.96
N LYS A 309 22.16 -7.04 5.25
CA LYS A 309 23.39 -6.80 4.48
C LYS A 309 23.17 -5.82 3.33
N GLU A 310 22.02 -5.86 2.69
CA GLU A 310 21.68 -4.99 1.57
C GLU A 310 21.68 -3.51 1.98
N TYR A 311 21.14 -3.20 3.15
CA TYR A 311 21.01 -1.83 3.64
C TYR A 311 22.26 -1.33 4.42
N THR A 312 23.08 -2.22 4.95
CA THR A 312 24.24 -1.85 5.77
C THR A 312 25.57 -1.87 5.03
N THR A 313 25.61 -2.40 3.81
CA THR A 313 26.82 -2.33 2.96
C THR A 313 27.05 -0.88 2.55
N ASP A 314 28.32 -0.43 2.68
CA ASP A 314 28.73 0.92 2.30
C ASP A 314 28.71 1.04 0.76
N ALA A 315 27.57 1.45 0.25
CA ALA A 315 27.36 1.68 -1.17
C ALA A 315 27.42 3.19 -1.48
N PRO A 316 27.86 3.60 -2.68
CA PRO A 316 27.92 5.02 -3.05
C PRO A 316 26.57 5.74 -2.96
N SER A 317 25.47 5.01 -3.13
CA SER A 317 24.11 5.51 -2.99
C SER A 317 23.27 4.44 -2.30
N PRO A 318 22.75 4.69 -1.07
CA PRO A 318 21.79 3.80 -0.44
C PRO A 318 20.53 3.65 -1.30
N PRO A 319 19.84 2.50 -1.24
CA PRO A 319 18.58 2.31 -1.97
C PRO A 319 17.49 3.26 -1.46
N ALA A 320 16.52 3.56 -2.33
CA ALA A 320 15.38 4.39 -1.99
C ALA A 320 14.44 3.64 -1.03
N VAL A 321 14.63 3.84 0.28
CA VAL A 321 13.85 3.18 1.33
C VAL A 321 13.75 4.05 2.58
N ILE A 322 12.66 3.90 3.33
CA ILE A 322 12.51 4.48 4.67
C ILE A 322 12.63 3.36 5.70
N LEU A 323 13.72 3.38 6.51
CA LEU A 323 13.99 2.37 7.53
C LEU A 323 13.63 2.90 8.93
N GLY A 324 12.79 2.18 9.68
CA GLY A 324 12.54 2.43 11.11
C GLY A 324 13.40 1.50 11.97
N VAL A 325 14.27 2.05 12.82
CA VAL A 325 15.20 1.28 13.65
C VAL A 325 15.19 1.74 15.10
N THR A 326 15.38 0.80 16.03
CA THR A 326 15.46 1.09 17.48
C THR A 326 16.84 0.81 18.04
N ASN A 327 17.61 -0.10 17.41
CA ASN A 327 18.89 -0.53 17.92
C ASN A 327 19.97 0.53 17.73
N PRO A 328 20.66 0.98 18.79
CA PRO A 328 21.76 1.95 18.69
C PRO A 328 22.91 1.53 17.77
N PHE A 329 23.05 0.25 17.49
CA PHE A 329 24.03 -0.29 16.53
C PHE A 329 23.89 0.35 15.15
N PHE A 330 22.65 0.61 14.71
CA PHE A 330 22.39 1.28 13.44
C PHE A 330 22.92 2.70 13.36
N ALA A 331 23.13 3.36 14.49
CA ALA A 331 23.77 4.69 14.51
C ALA A 331 25.20 4.67 13.97
N LYS A 332 25.90 3.52 14.06
CA LYS A 332 27.25 3.33 13.51
C LYS A 332 27.21 2.78 12.09
N THR A 333 26.40 1.75 11.84
CA THR A 333 26.36 1.06 10.54
C THR A 333 25.71 1.90 9.43
N LEU A 334 24.79 2.81 9.77
CA LEU A 334 24.08 3.66 8.81
C LEU A 334 24.57 5.11 8.83
N GLN A 335 25.78 5.38 9.31
CA GLN A 335 26.37 6.75 9.32
C GLN A 335 26.49 7.37 7.93
N HIS A 336 26.68 6.55 6.90
CA HIS A 336 26.81 6.96 5.51
C HIS A 336 25.46 7.37 4.88
N TRP A 337 24.34 7.09 5.53
CA TRP A 337 23.01 7.45 5.00
C TRP A 337 22.80 8.96 5.00
N PRO A 338 22.24 9.52 3.91
CA PRO A 338 22.14 10.96 3.71
C PRO A 338 21.13 11.64 4.63
N HIS A 339 20.11 10.92 5.12
CA HIS A 339 19.03 11.49 5.91
C HIS A 339 18.71 10.62 7.12
N ILE A 340 18.91 11.16 8.31
CA ILE A 340 18.62 10.50 9.57
C ILE A 340 17.65 11.36 10.37
N ILE A 341 16.52 10.78 10.76
CA ILE A 341 15.51 11.40 11.62
C ILE A 341 15.57 10.72 12.97
N ARG A 342 15.83 11.49 14.02
CA ARG A 342 15.78 10.98 15.39
C ARG A 342 14.61 11.58 16.12
N ILE A 343 13.73 10.72 16.64
CA ILE A 343 12.58 11.13 17.43
C ILE A 343 12.78 10.86 18.91
N SER A 344 12.16 11.68 19.76
CA SER A 344 12.21 11.52 21.21
C SER A 344 11.34 10.34 21.65
N ASN A 345 11.83 9.59 22.63
CA ASN A 345 10.97 8.67 23.37
C ASN A 345 9.93 9.50 24.12
N GLY A 346 8.65 9.22 23.92
CA GLY A 346 7.50 10.03 24.38
C GLY A 346 7.30 10.20 25.89
N SER A 347 8.35 10.24 26.71
CA SER A 347 8.29 10.65 28.10
C SER A 347 8.80 12.09 28.26
N SER A 348 7.83 13.00 28.21
CA SER A 348 7.78 14.27 28.92
C SER A 348 9.10 15.01 29.23
N ASN A 349 9.35 16.07 28.52
CA ASN A 349 9.59 17.35 29.18
C ASN A 349 9.13 18.48 28.25
N GLU A 350 7.95 19.03 28.56
CA GLU A 350 7.16 20.01 27.79
C GLU A 350 7.85 21.39 27.62
N ASN A 351 9.13 21.56 27.98
CA ASN A 351 9.78 22.86 28.00
C ASN A 351 11.08 22.97 27.18
N GLN A 352 11.37 22.06 26.25
CA GLN A 352 12.52 22.28 25.38
C GLN A 352 12.15 23.23 24.23
N LYS A 353 12.62 24.48 24.34
CA LYS A 353 12.67 25.43 23.21
C LYS A 353 13.49 24.80 22.10
N TYR A 354 12.82 24.39 21.04
CA TYR A 354 13.45 23.83 19.84
C TYR A 354 14.26 24.92 19.13
N LYS A 355 15.53 25.07 19.49
CA LYS A 355 16.49 25.91 18.77
C LYS A 355 17.01 25.11 17.58
N ILE A 356 16.76 25.62 16.38
CA ILE A 356 17.38 25.13 15.14
C ILE A 356 18.88 25.28 15.29
N LYS A 357 19.60 24.17 15.44
CA LYS A 357 21.07 24.17 15.29
C LYS A 357 21.39 23.73 13.87
N LYS A 358 22.17 24.52 13.16
CA LYS A 358 22.87 24.08 11.95
C LYS A 358 23.77 22.92 12.36
N SER A 359 23.53 21.73 11.87
CA SER A 359 24.35 20.57 12.13
C SER A 359 25.60 20.66 11.26
N GLU A 360 26.71 20.95 11.83
CA GLU A 360 28.01 20.98 11.13
C GLU A 360 28.76 19.66 11.15
N ASN A 361 28.31 18.62 11.86
CA ASN A 361 29.00 17.31 11.85
C ASN A 361 28.05 16.17 12.15
N LEU A 362 27.85 15.28 11.17
CA LEU A 362 27.25 13.96 11.28
C LEU A 362 27.99 12.98 12.23
N LYS A 363 29.15 13.40 12.76
CA LYS A 363 30.05 12.54 13.56
C LYS A 363 29.59 12.26 15.00
N VAL A 364 28.57 12.97 15.49
CA VAL A 364 28.08 12.77 16.87
C VAL A 364 26.58 12.58 16.80
N LEU A 365 26.16 11.33 16.64
CA LEU A 365 24.78 10.86 16.81
C LEU A 365 24.34 10.90 18.28
N ASP A 366 24.78 11.95 19.03
CA ASP A 366 24.40 12.14 20.40
C ASP A 366 22.94 12.55 20.54
N SER A 367 22.19 11.64 21.05
CA SER A 367 20.97 11.70 21.89
C SER A 367 19.89 12.78 21.64
N LYS A 368 20.03 13.76 20.75
CA LYS A 368 19.02 14.82 20.56
C LYS A 368 18.06 14.53 19.42
N PRO A 369 16.75 14.67 19.64
CA PRO A 369 15.78 14.60 18.56
C PRO A 369 16.06 15.67 17.50
N GLY A 370 15.87 15.33 16.22
CA GLY A 370 16.10 16.23 15.10
C GLY A 370 16.23 15.54 13.76
N VAL A 371 16.44 16.33 12.73
CA VAL A 371 16.69 15.85 11.36
C VAL A 371 18.13 16.19 10.99
N TYR A 372 18.90 15.16 10.69
CA TYR A 372 20.30 15.23 10.32
C TYR A 372 20.42 14.98 8.82
N THR A 373 20.74 16.03 8.07
CA THR A 373 20.77 15.97 6.61
C THR A 373 21.62 17.09 6.02
N GLN A 374 22.25 16.81 4.88
CA GLN A 374 22.95 17.82 4.05
C GLN A 374 22.05 18.34 2.91
N TYR A 375 20.81 17.81 2.81
CA TYR A 375 19.87 18.20 1.77
C TYR A 375 19.49 19.68 1.88
N LYS A 376 19.54 20.37 0.75
CA LYS A 376 19.09 21.75 0.64
C LYS A 376 17.70 21.75 0.00
N PRO A 377 16.66 22.20 0.73
CA PRO A 377 15.30 22.23 0.20
C PRO A 377 15.19 23.12 -1.04
N PHE A 378 14.41 22.68 -2.02
CA PHE A 378 14.03 23.50 -3.18
C PHE A 378 13.00 24.57 -2.79
N LEU A 379 12.11 24.24 -1.87
CA LEU A 379 11.03 25.13 -1.47
C LEU A 379 11.29 25.84 -0.14
N GLN A 380 10.76 27.03 0.00
CA GLN A 380 10.77 27.75 1.27
C GLN A 380 9.72 27.19 2.22
N LYS A 381 10.00 27.29 3.53
CA LYS A 381 9.05 26.88 4.56
C LYS A 381 7.84 27.81 4.60
N ASP A 382 6.63 27.30 4.66
CA ASP A 382 5.46 28.08 4.99
C ASP A 382 5.47 28.45 6.48
N LYS A 383 5.84 29.70 6.73
CA LYS A 383 5.91 30.24 8.11
C LYS A 383 4.53 30.34 8.75
N THR A 384 3.46 30.45 7.94
CA THR A 384 2.10 30.65 8.44
C THR A 384 1.58 29.39 9.09
N ILE A 385 1.70 28.24 8.41
CA ILE A 385 1.28 26.96 8.99
C ILE A 385 2.16 26.57 10.18
N LEU A 386 3.48 26.79 10.11
CA LEU A 386 4.37 26.49 11.22
C LEU A 386 4.01 27.33 12.47
N LYS A 387 3.70 28.62 12.32
CA LYS A 387 3.23 29.46 13.44
C LYS A 387 1.93 28.92 14.05
N LYS A 388 0.96 28.47 13.20
CA LYS A 388 -0.31 27.89 13.68
C LYS A 388 -0.08 26.60 14.47
N LEU A 389 0.82 25.72 13.99
CA LEU A 389 1.18 24.46 14.65
C LEU A 389 1.91 24.73 15.99
N PHE A 390 2.92 25.60 16.01
CA PHE A 390 3.62 25.97 17.25
C PHE A 390 2.71 26.63 18.28
N ARG A 391 1.80 27.53 17.84
CA ARG A 391 0.81 28.10 18.73
C ARG A 391 -0.11 27.01 19.30
N GLY A 392 -0.49 26.01 18.49
CA GLY A 392 -1.27 24.87 18.96
C GLY A 392 -0.55 24.05 20.03
N ILE A 393 0.76 23.84 19.91
CA ILE A 393 1.57 23.21 20.96
C ILE A 393 1.53 24.03 22.25
N GLN A 394 1.75 25.35 22.15
CA GLN A 394 1.75 26.24 23.31
C GLN A 394 0.42 26.30 24.04
N THR A 395 -0.69 26.25 23.27
CA THR A 395 -2.06 26.30 23.81
C THR A 395 -2.62 24.92 24.16
N LYS A 396 -1.82 23.86 24.10
CA LYS A 396 -2.22 22.46 24.35
C LYS A 396 -3.47 22.04 23.52
N ARG A 397 -3.50 22.46 22.25
CA ARG A 397 -4.60 22.11 21.34
C ARG A 397 -4.67 20.59 21.15
N PRO A 398 -5.87 19.97 21.09
CA PRO A 398 -6.02 18.54 20.86
C PRO A 398 -5.21 18.04 19.65
N GLY A 399 -4.56 16.89 19.77
CA GLY A 399 -3.71 16.30 18.73
C GLY A 399 -4.44 16.09 17.41
N GLU A 400 -5.69 15.65 17.46
CA GLU A 400 -6.56 15.47 16.29
C GLU A 400 -6.71 16.75 15.46
N VAL A 401 -6.93 17.90 16.11
CA VAL A 401 -7.07 19.21 15.44
C VAL A 401 -5.74 19.63 14.81
N GLN A 402 -4.62 19.36 15.48
CA GLN A 402 -3.29 19.63 14.95
C GLN A 402 -2.98 18.73 13.74
N THR A 403 -3.33 17.45 13.84
CA THR A 403 -3.21 16.47 12.77
C THR A 403 -4.07 16.84 11.56
N ALA A 404 -5.32 17.25 11.77
CA ALA A 404 -6.20 17.71 10.69
C ALA A 404 -5.64 18.94 9.95
N LEU A 405 -5.11 19.92 10.70
CA LEU A 405 -4.45 21.10 10.15
C LEU A 405 -3.23 20.73 9.30
N LEU A 406 -2.40 19.85 9.80
CA LEU A 406 -1.17 19.40 9.12
C LEU A 406 -1.49 18.58 7.88
N LYS A 407 -2.39 17.59 7.98
CA LYS A 407 -2.83 16.76 6.85
C LYS A 407 -3.40 17.62 5.72
N ARG A 408 -4.31 18.55 6.04
CA ARG A 408 -4.89 19.45 5.05
C ARG A 408 -3.81 20.23 4.30
N HIS A 409 -2.86 20.82 5.02
CA HIS A 409 -1.77 21.57 4.41
C HIS A 409 -0.91 20.71 3.48
N LEU A 410 -0.57 19.49 3.90
CA LEU A 410 0.25 18.57 3.11
C LEU A 410 -0.49 18.06 1.87
N ILE A 411 -1.79 17.79 1.98
CA ILE A 411 -2.64 17.42 0.83
C ILE A 411 -2.67 18.57 -0.18
N GLU A 412 -2.96 19.81 0.28
CA GLU A 412 -2.98 20.98 -0.59
C GLU A 412 -1.63 21.20 -1.29
N LEU A 413 -0.52 20.95 -0.60
CA LEU A 413 0.83 21.06 -1.15
C LEU A 413 1.08 20.00 -2.22
N THR A 414 0.74 18.75 -1.94
CA THR A 414 0.93 17.62 -2.87
C THR A 414 0.03 17.76 -4.10
N GLU A 415 -1.25 18.08 -3.92
CA GLU A 415 -2.18 18.31 -5.04
C GLU A 415 -1.70 19.47 -5.92
N SER A 416 -1.25 20.57 -5.32
CA SER A 416 -0.71 21.69 -6.08
C SER A 416 0.52 21.33 -6.91
N PHE A 417 1.39 20.46 -6.39
CA PHE A 417 2.53 19.92 -7.12
C PHE A 417 2.08 18.98 -8.25
N MET A 418 1.04 18.18 -8.03
CA MET A 418 0.57 17.18 -9.00
C MET A 418 -0.30 17.78 -10.13
N ILE A 419 -1.03 18.87 -9.90
CA ILE A 419 -1.96 19.46 -10.88
C ILE A 419 -1.30 19.72 -12.24
N PRO A 420 -0.11 20.37 -12.36
CA PRO A 420 0.53 20.57 -13.64
C PRO A 420 0.87 19.26 -14.36
N LEU A 421 1.28 18.24 -13.62
CA LEU A 421 1.58 16.92 -14.15
C LEU A 421 0.33 16.22 -14.68
N GLU A 422 -0.77 16.26 -13.93
CA GLU A 422 -2.06 15.69 -14.36
C GLU A 422 -2.61 16.39 -15.61
N ARG A 423 -2.43 17.71 -15.71
CA ARG A 423 -2.80 18.47 -16.92
C ARG A 423 -1.96 18.05 -18.11
N TYR A 424 -0.65 17.93 -17.93
CA TYR A 424 0.25 17.53 -19.01
C TYR A 424 -0.02 16.09 -19.48
N ILE A 425 -0.22 15.16 -18.56
CA ILE A 425 -0.58 13.76 -18.88
C ILE A 425 -1.87 13.70 -19.73
N ALA A 426 -2.85 14.55 -19.44
CA ALA A 426 -4.08 14.60 -20.22
C ALA A 426 -3.84 15.02 -21.68
N THR A 427 -2.78 15.81 -21.96
CA THR A 427 -2.41 16.19 -23.33
C THR A 427 -1.74 15.07 -24.13
N LEU A 428 -1.20 14.04 -23.48
CA LEU A 428 -0.60 12.88 -24.14
C LEU A 428 -1.64 11.96 -24.79
N MET A 429 -2.93 12.20 -24.51
CA MET A 429 -4.01 11.42 -25.11
C MET A 429 -4.25 11.86 -26.55
N PRO A 430 -4.25 10.94 -27.55
CA PRO A 430 -4.61 11.26 -28.92
C PRO A 430 -5.98 11.91 -29.04
N LEU A 431 -6.16 12.80 -30.01
CA LEU A 431 -7.45 13.42 -30.23
C LEU A 431 -8.49 12.38 -30.67
N GLN A 432 -9.72 12.53 -30.21
CA GLN A 432 -10.81 11.57 -30.50
C GLN A 432 -11.02 11.35 -32.00
N LYS A 433 -10.80 12.39 -32.83
CA LYS A 433 -10.88 12.29 -34.31
C LYS A 433 -9.84 11.34 -34.92
N ASP A 434 -8.74 11.08 -34.21
CA ASP A 434 -7.63 10.23 -34.69
C ASP A 434 -7.84 8.76 -34.27
N ILE A 435 -8.86 8.48 -33.47
CA ILE A 435 -9.22 7.14 -33.01
C ILE A 435 -10.13 6.49 -34.05
N SER A 436 -9.55 5.68 -34.95
CA SER A 436 -10.31 4.94 -35.94
C SER A 436 -10.76 3.59 -35.36
N PRO A 437 -12.05 3.20 -35.52
CA PRO A 437 -12.51 1.88 -35.10
C PRO A 437 -11.84 0.73 -35.87
N PHE A 438 -11.38 1.00 -37.11
CA PHE A 438 -10.83 -0.01 -38.02
C PHE A 438 -9.30 -0.17 -37.94
N LYS A 439 -8.60 0.75 -37.27
CA LYS A 439 -7.14 0.71 -37.11
C LYS A 439 -6.75 0.12 -35.76
N ALA A 440 -5.47 -0.13 -35.56
CA ALA A 440 -4.91 -0.46 -34.25
C ALA A 440 -5.21 0.65 -33.25
N THR A 441 -5.39 0.29 -31.96
CA THR A 441 -5.58 1.28 -30.90
C THR A 441 -4.38 2.20 -30.85
N PRO A 442 -4.55 3.52 -30.94
CA PRO A 442 -3.42 4.44 -30.82
C PRO A 442 -2.81 4.33 -29.41
N ILE A 443 -1.52 4.55 -29.33
CA ILE A 443 -0.76 4.57 -28.08
C ILE A 443 -0.67 6.01 -27.60
N PRO A 444 -0.83 6.30 -26.29
CA PRO A 444 -0.58 7.64 -25.76
C PRO A 444 0.85 8.11 -26.09
N GLU A 445 1.04 9.40 -26.27
CA GLU A 445 2.37 9.97 -26.50
C GLU A 445 3.29 9.71 -25.30
N LEU A 446 4.60 9.68 -25.55
CA LEU A 446 5.58 9.49 -24.49
C LEU A 446 5.75 10.78 -23.68
N PHE A 447 6.00 10.63 -22.37
CA PHE A 447 6.30 11.76 -21.52
C PHE A 447 7.62 12.42 -21.92
N ASN A 448 7.56 13.73 -22.23
CA ASN A 448 8.73 14.54 -22.53
C ASN A 448 8.91 15.62 -21.44
N PRO A 449 10.00 15.58 -20.66
CA PRO A 449 10.25 16.58 -19.62
C PRO A 449 10.35 18.01 -20.15
N ASP A 450 10.94 18.21 -21.33
CA ASP A 450 11.14 19.54 -21.89
C ASP A 450 9.80 20.17 -22.31
N ASP A 451 8.92 19.39 -22.91
CA ASP A 451 7.57 19.84 -23.25
C ASP A 451 6.75 20.15 -21.98
N PHE A 452 6.89 19.33 -20.95
CA PHE A 452 6.28 19.63 -19.66
C PHE A 452 6.76 20.97 -19.11
N PHE A 453 8.09 21.23 -19.11
CA PHE A 453 8.63 22.50 -18.62
C PHE A 453 8.17 23.69 -19.46
N ALA A 454 7.97 23.52 -20.77
CA ALA A 454 7.42 24.55 -21.63
C ALA A 454 5.96 24.91 -21.26
N THR A 455 5.19 23.95 -20.74
CA THR A 455 3.81 24.19 -20.29
C THR A 455 3.72 24.74 -18.86
N LEU A 456 4.81 24.61 -18.07
CA LEU A 456 4.84 25.07 -16.68
C LEU A 456 4.92 26.59 -16.62
N SER A 457 3.99 27.22 -15.89
CA SER A 457 4.02 28.67 -15.73
C SER A 457 5.28 29.12 -15.00
N SER A 458 5.82 30.30 -15.35
CA SER A 458 7.01 30.88 -14.72
C SER A 458 6.86 31.10 -13.20
N ALA A 459 5.63 31.21 -12.70
CA ALA A 459 5.30 31.32 -11.29
C ALA A 459 5.31 29.98 -10.53
N GLY A 460 5.51 28.87 -11.25
CA GLY A 460 5.40 27.51 -10.71
C GLY A 460 3.95 27.03 -10.58
N PRO A 461 3.69 25.93 -9.85
CA PRO A 461 2.35 25.45 -9.58
C PRO A 461 1.50 26.53 -8.93
N GLN A 462 0.25 26.66 -9.34
CA GLN A 462 -0.71 27.56 -8.71
C GLN A 462 -1.10 27.00 -7.33
N LEU A 463 -0.39 27.46 -6.31
CA LEU A 463 -0.57 26.97 -4.95
C LEU A 463 -1.53 27.86 -4.18
N THR A 464 -2.44 27.23 -3.48
CA THR A 464 -3.21 27.88 -2.41
C THR A 464 -2.31 28.37 -1.27
N THR A 465 -1.17 27.69 -1.05
CA THR A 465 -0.22 28.00 0.04
C THR A 465 0.72 29.16 -0.25
N GLY A 466 0.92 29.57 -1.50
CA GLY A 466 1.86 30.62 -1.90
C GLY A 466 3.34 30.32 -1.60
N ILE A 467 3.72 29.04 -1.46
CA ILE A 467 5.10 28.64 -1.18
C ILE A 467 6.01 28.98 -2.36
N LYS A 468 7.11 29.70 -2.08
CA LYS A 468 8.12 30.09 -3.07
C LYS A 468 9.29 29.12 -3.06
N GLY A 469 9.98 28.98 -4.19
CA GLY A 469 11.16 28.17 -4.33
C GLY A 469 11.46 27.76 -5.76
N ASP A 470 12.41 26.85 -5.92
CA ASP A 470 12.79 26.27 -7.22
C ASP A 470 11.91 25.05 -7.54
N TRP A 471 10.71 25.30 -8.02
CA TRP A 471 9.79 24.25 -8.45
C TRP A 471 10.31 23.44 -9.63
N VAL A 472 11.02 24.09 -10.56
CA VAL A 472 11.58 23.43 -11.74
C VAL A 472 12.65 22.42 -11.33
N GLY A 473 13.55 22.81 -10.43
CA GLY A 473 14.55 21.91 -9.85
C GLY A 473 13.92 20.73 -9.12
N LEU A 474 12.84 20.98 -8.35
CA LEU A 474 12.10 19.93 -7.65
C LEU A 474 11.47 18.92 -8.64
N TYR A 475 10.81 19.39 -9.72
CA TYR A 475 10.26 18.50 -10.76
C TYR A 475 11.36 17.69 -11.45
N ARG A 476 12.49 18.30 -11.81
CA ARG A 476 13.61 17.57 -12.44
C ARG A 476 14.12 16.43 -11.57
N ARG A 477 14.16 16.64 -10.26
CA ARG A 477 14.58 15.59 -9.33
C ARG A 477 13.47 14.54 -9.14
N PHE A 478 12.23 14.97 -9.07
CA PHE A 478 11.07 14.10 -8.97
C PHE A 478 10.97 13.12 -10.16
N PHE A 479 11.26 13.55 -11.38
CA PHE A 479 11.24 12.69 -12.59
C PHE A 479 12.24 11.52 -12.53
N ARG A 480 13.19 11.56 -11.61
CA ARG A 480 14.16 10.47 -11.37
C ARG A 480 13.78 9.59 -10.19
N SER A 481 12.68 9.89 -9.52
CA SER A 481 12.25 9.16 -8.32
C SER A 481 11.38 7.95 -8.64
N PRO A 482 11.40 6.90 -7.81
CA PRO A 482 10.43 5.80 -7.87
C PRO A 482 8.98 6.26 -7.81
N ASN A 483 8.68 7.32 -7.05
CA ASN A 483 7.33 7.88 -6.94
C ASN A 483 6.81 8.40 -8.28
N PHE A 484 7.68 9.06 -9.07
CA PHE A 484 7.31 9.48 -10.43
C PHE A 484 7.08 8.28 -11.34
N SER A 485 7.99 7.31 -11.32
CA SER A 485 7.87 6.11 -12.16
C SER A 485 6.58 5.34 -11.89
N GLY A 486 6.24 5.13 -10.60
CA GLY A 486 5.02 4.45 -10.21
C GLY A 486 3.76 5.24 -10.55
N TRP A 487 3.74 6.55 -10.27
CA TRP A 487 2.64 7.42 -10.65
C TRP A 487 2.42 7.47 -12.17
N PHE A 488 3.50 7.68 -12.93
CA PHE A 488 3.42 7.76 -14.39
C PHE A 488 2.95 6.44 -15.00
N HIS A 489 3.48 5.30 -14.54
CA HIS A 489 3.04 3.99 -15.00
C HIS A 489 1.53 3.79 -14.78
N THR A 490 1.03 4.14 -13.60
CA THR A 490 -0.40 4.04 -13.28
C THR A 490 -1.23 4.92 -14.22
N ARG A 491 -0.86 6.20 -14.38
CA ARG A 491 -1.58 7.13 -15.25
C ARG A 491 -1.52 6.74 -16.72
N TYR A 492 -0.37 6.27 -17.19
CA TYR A 492 -0.20 5.81 -18.56
C TYR A 492 -1.05 4.56 -18.87
N THR A 493 -1.13 3.65 -17.91
CA THR A 493 -2.00 2.47 -18.01
C THR A 493 -3.48 2.87 -18.05
N GLU A 494 -3.92 3.79 -17.19
CA GLU A 494 -5.28 4.33 -17.20
C GLU A 494 -5.63 5.01 -18.54
N LEU A 495 -4.71 5.81 -19.11
CA LEU A 495 -4.91 6.42 -20.42
C LEU A 495 -5.03 5.36 -21.52
N SER A 496 -4.15 4.35 -21.51
CA SER A 496 -4.17 3.25 -22.48
C SER A 496 -5.48 2.46 -22.40
N GLN A 497 -5.98 2.18 -21.19
CA GLN A 497 -7.29 1.54 -20.99
C GLN A 497 -8.44 2.42 -21.50
N LYS A 498 -8.43 3.72 -21.22
CA LYS A 498 -9.44 4.67 -21.74
C LYS A 498 -9.46 4.69 -23.26
N LEU A 499 -8.30 4.69 -23.91
CA LEU A 499 -8.21 4.64 -25.39
C LEU A 499 -8.79 3.36 -25.93
N GLN A 500 -8.54 2.22 -25.28
CA GLN A 500 -9.14 0.94 -25.65
C GLN A 500 -10.66 0.97 -25.51
N VAL A 501 -11.18 1.53 -24.41
CA VAL A 501 -12.64 1.67 -24.21
C VAL A 501 -13.26 2.52 -25.31
N ILE A 502 -12.71 3.72 -25.58
CA ILE A 502 -13.22 4.63 -26.62
C ILE A 502 -13.20 3.95 -28.00
N GLN A 503 -12.13 3.21 -28.31
CA GLN A 503 -12.06 2.49 -29.57
C GLN A 503 -13.08 1.37 -29.68
N LEU A 504 -13.30 0.60 -28.61
CA LEU A 504 -14.32 -0.47 -28.58
C LEU A 504 -15.73 0.09 -28.68
N GLU A 505 -16.00 1.23 -28.04
CA GLU A 505 -17.28 1.94 -28.19
C GLU A 505 -17.48 2.43 -29.62
N ALA A 506 -16.46 3.06 -30.24
CA ALA A 506 -16.51 3.49 -31.63
C ALA A 506 -16.73 2.29 -32.58
N LEU A 507 -16.06 1.17 -32.33
CA LEU A 507 -16.23 -0.06 -33.11
C LEU A 507 -17.63 -0.66 -32.97
N SER A 508 -18.21 -0.63 -31.76
CA SER A 508 -19.59 -1.11 -31.53
C SER A 508 -20.63 -0.30 -32.27
N GLN A 509 -20.36 0.97 -32.57
CA GLN A 509 -21.23 1.90 -33.28
C GLN A 509 -20.93 1.97 -34.78
N ALA A 510 -19.79 1.43 -35.23
CA ALA A 510 -19.37 1.50 -36.63
C ALA A 510 -20.27 0.69 -37.55
N ASP A 511 -20.51 1.19 -38.77
CA ASP A 511 -21.19 0.45 -39.83
C ASP A 511 -20.21 -0.51 -40.51
N LEU A 512 -20.17 -1.75 -39.98
CA LEU A 512 -19.30 -2.79 -40.52
C LEU A 512 -19.87 -3.38 -41.83
N LYS A 513 -21.16 -3.28 -42.09
CA LYS A 513 -21.77 -3.78 -43.34
C LYS A 513 -21.27 -3.01 -44.56
N THR A 514 -21.15 -1.70 -44.44
CA THR A 514 -20.53 -0.87 -45.48
C THR A 514 -19.00 -1.06 -45.54
N TRP A 515 -18.33 -1.25 -44.39
CA TRP A 515 -16.87 -1.44 -44.34
C TRP A 515 -16.42 -2.76 -45.00
N VAL A 516 -17.20 -3.82 -44.90
CA VAL A 516 -16.92 -5.14 -45.51
C VAL A 516 -16.92 -5.09 -47.06
N GLN A 517 -17.65 -4.14 -47.67
CA GLN A 517 -17.73 -4.03 -49.11
C GLN A 517 -16.36 -3.69 -49.73
N GLY A 518 -15.84 -4.58 -50.57
CA GLY A 518 -14.57 -4.41 -51.25
C GLY A 518 -13.33 -4.81 -50.45
N LYS A 519 -13.50 -5.44 -49.28
CA LYS A 519 -12.41 -6.00 -48.48
C LYS A 519 -12.09 -7.43 -48.87
N GLN A 520 -10.81 -7.82 -48.69
CA GLN A 520 -10.36 -9.20 -48.90
C GLN A 520 -10.77 -10.07 -47.69
N GLU A 521 -11.04 -11.36 -47.95
CA GLU A 521 -11.43 -12.32 -46.92
C GLU A 521 -10.44 -12.35 -45.72
N VAL A 522 -9.15 -12.25 -45.97
CA VAL A 522 -8.11 -12.20 -44.93
C VAL A 522 -8.29 -10.99 -44.02
N GLU A 523 -8.64 -9.81 -44.55
CA GLU A 523 -8.87 -8.61 -43.73
C GLU A 523 -10.12 -8.75 -42.85
N LEU A 524 -11.14 -9.50 -43.34
CA LEU A 524 -12.35 -9.77 -42.58
C LEU A 524 -12.11 -10.74 -41.45
N VAL A 525 -11.37 -11.82 -41.71
CA VAL A 525 -10.95 -12.80 -40.68
C VAL A 525 -10.08 -12.11 -39.60
N ASP A 526 -9.10 -11.31 -40.02
CA ASP A 526 -8.25 -10.54 -39.09
C ASP A 526 -9.08 -9.62 -38.20
N MET A 527 -10.10 -8.96 -38.73
CA MET A 527 -11.00 -8.11 -37.96
C MET A 527 -11.80 -8.90 -36.92
N VAL A 528 -12.36 -10.06 -37.31
CA VAL A 528 -13.09 -10.93 -36.38
C VAL A 528 -12.20 -11.40 -35.25
N LEU A 529 -11.01 -11.91 -35.57
CA LEU A 529 -10.03 -12.36 -34.56
C LEU A 529 -9.63 -11.22 -33.63
N ARG A 530 -9.40 -10.03 -34.16
CA ARG A 530 -9.05 -8.83 -33.36
C ARG A 530 -10.20 -8.43 -32.41
N ILE A 531 -11.44 -8.46 -32.86
CA ILE A 531 -12.60 -8.15 -32.01
C ILE A 531 -12.74 -9.22 -30.90
N ARG A 532 -12.60 -10.51 -31.25
CA ARG A 532 -12.65 -11.62 -30.27
C ARG A 532 -11.57 -11.48 -29.21
N GLN A 533 -10.32 -11.27 -29.60
CA GLN A 533 -9.20 -11.05 -28.67
C GLN A 533 -9.44 -9.86 -27.74
N LYS A 534 -10.00 -8.77 -28.27
CA LYS A 534 -10.33 -7.60 -27.44
C LYS A 534 -11.50 -7.88 -26.48
N LEU A 535 -12.50 -8.63 -26.91
CA LEU A 535 -13.62 -9.07 -26.07
C LEU A 535 -13.14 -9.98 -24.94
N GLU A 536 -12.26 -10.93 -25.24
CA GLU A 536 -11.65 -11.81 -24.24
C GLU A 536 -10.96 -11.00 -23.13
N LYS A 537 -10.15 -10.01 -23.49
CA LYS A 537 -9.54 -9.08 -22.53
C LYS A 537 -10.55 -8.34 -21.65
N THR A 538 -11.75 -8.05 -22.18
CA THR A 538 -12.81 -7.42 -21.38
C THR A 538 -13.51 -8.39 -20.43
N TYR A 539 -13.49 -9.69 -20.73
CA TYR A 539 -14.01 -10.73 -19.83
C TYR A 539 -13.04 -11.03 -18.68
N ILE A 540 -11.74 -10.86 -18.91
CA ILE A 540 -10.69 -10.97 -17.88
C ILE A 540 -10.59 -9.69 -17.02
N ASP A 541 -11.51 -8.72 -17.21
CA ASP A 541 -11.58 -7.42 -16.53
C ASP A 541 -10.37 -6.49 -16.75
N GLU A 542 -9.55 -6.75 -17.77
CA GLU A 542 -8.46 -5.86 -18.14
C GLU A 542 -8.96 -4.52 -18.72
N VAL A 543 -10.14 -4.53 -19.37
CA VAL A 543 -10.75 -3.34 -19.98
C VAL A 543 -12.23 -3.25 -19.58
N PRO A 544 -12.63 -2.28 -18.75
CA PRO A 544 -14.00 -2.16 -18.26
C PRO A 544 -14.93 -1.56 -19.32
N ILE A 545 -15.76 -2.38 -19.97
CA ILE A 545 -16.82 -1.93 -20.90
C ILE A 545 -18.21 -2.39 -20.46
N GLY A 546 -19.23 -1.60 -20.79
CA GLY A 546 -20.62 -1.91 -20.48
C GLY A 546 -21.15 -3.15 -21.22
N LYS A 547 -22.13 -3.86 -20.62
CA LYS A 547 -22.76 -5.03 -21.24
C LYS A 547 -23.32 -4.74 -22.64
N SER A 548 -23.98 -3.60 -22.83
CA SER A 548 -24.53 -3.17 -24.13
C SER A 548 -23.45 -3.05 -25.22
N VAL A 549 -22.22 -2.62 -24.87
CA VAL A 549 -21.10 -2.53 -25.83
C VAL A 549 -20.62 -3.94 -26.18
N LYS A 550 -20.53 -4.85 -25.21
CA LYS A 550 -20.16 -6.27 -25.44
C LYS A 550 -21.15 -6.95 -26.38
N GLU A 551 -22.43 -6.78 -26.14
CA GLU A 551 -23.51 -7.34 -26.98
C GLU A 551 -23.40 -6.81 -28.41
N LYS A 552 -23.26 -5.49 -28.59
CA LYS A 552 -23.10 -4.90 -29.93
C LYS A 552 -21.83 -5.37 -30.63
N LEU A 553 -20.72 -5.54 -29.94
CA LEU A 553 -19.49 -6.07 -30.52
C LEU A 553 -19.68 -7.52 -30.99
N GLN A 554 -20.45 -8.33 -30.26
CA GLN A 554 -20.82 -9.68 -30.68
C GLN A 554 -21.70 -9.67 -31.94
N GLU A 555 -22.66 -8.74 -32.02
CA GLU A 555 -23.44 -8.53 -33.24
C GLU A 555 -22.56 -8.16 -34.43
N ARG A 556 -21.53 -7.29 -34.20
CA ARG A 556 -20.59 -6.92 -35.26
C ARG A 556 -19.74 -8.09 -35.76
N ILE A 557 -19.31 -8.98 -34.84
CA ILE A 557 -18.65 -10.24 -35.23
C ILE A 557 -19.56 -11.05 -36.14
N ASN A 558 -20.84 -11.22 -35.77
CA ASN A 558 -21.80 -11.97 -36.56
C ASN A 558 -22.05 -11.32 -37.93
N ASP A 559 -22.18 -9.99 -37.99
CA ASP A 559 -22.35 -9.24 -39.25
C ASP A 559 -21.21 -9.54 -40.26
N ILE A 560 -19.93 -9.58 -39.78
CA ILE A 560 -18.78 -9.90 -40.62
C ILE A 560 -18.76 -11.40 -40.96
N THR A 561 -18.98 -12.28 -40.00
CA THR A 561 -18.90 -13.72 -40.19
C THR A 561 -19.93 -14.20 -41.23
N HIS A 562 -21.13 -13.58 -41.27
CA HIS A 562 -22.16 -13.92 -42.27
C HIS A 562 -21.72 -13.62 -43.70
N THR A 563 -20.77 -12.73 -43.92
CA THR A 563 -20.28 -12.37 -45.27
C THR A 563 -19.12 -13.25 -45.75
N LEU A 564 -18.55 -14.08 -44.88
CA LEU A 564 -17.43 -14.97 -45.19
C LEU A 564 -17.92 -16.26 -45.91
N PRO A 565 -17.08 -16.93 -46.71
CA PRO A 565 -17.29 -18.27 -47.22
C PRO A 565 -17.45 -19.31 -46.08
N ASP A 566 -18.15 -20.41 -46.37
CA ASP A 566 -18.53 -21.39 -45.34
C ASP A 566 -17.33 -22.13 -44.73
N ASP A 567 -16.26 -22.38 -45.51
CA ASP A 567 -15.00 -22.95 -45.06
C ASP A 567 -14.29 -22.07 -43.97
N LEU A 568 -14.31 -20.74 -44.17
CA LEU A 568 -13.75 -19.81 -43.20
C LEU A 568 -14.65 -19.63 -41.97
N LYS A 569 -15.96 -19.75 -42.11
CA LYS A 569 -16.90 -19.76 -40.99
C LYS A 569 -16.63 -20.94 -40.05
N ASP A 570 -16.43 -22.13 -40.63
CA ASP A 570 -16.19 -23.35 -39.88
C ASP A 570 -14.85 -23.24 -39.08
N ILE A 571 -13.81 -22.71 -39.70
CA ILE A 571 -12.53 -22.48 -39.01
C ILE A 571 -12.71 -21.50 -37.82
N LEU A 572 -13.39 -20.38 -38.02
CA LEU A 572 -13.63 -19.39 -36.97
C LEU A 572 -14.51 -19.90 -35.83
N ASN A 573 -15.41 -20.86 -36.10
CA ASN A 573 -16.27 -21.47 -35.09
C ASN A 573 -15.58 -22.58 -34.29
N HIS A 574 -14.54 -23.21 -34.84
CA HIS A 574 -13.73 -24.21 -34.13
C HIS A 574 -12.67 -23.63 -33.17
N GLU A 575 -12.29 -22.34 -33.35
CA GLU A 575 -11.37 -21.62 -32.48
C GLU A 575 -12.06 -20.83 -31.33
N SER A 576 -13.38 -20.96 -31.16
CA SER A 576 -14.18 -20.25 -30.16
C SER A 576 -14.36 -21.03 -28.85
#